data_14e4bfb3f8ccc09a9dc974090ec65993
#
_entry.id   14e4bfb3f8ccc09a9dc974090ec65993
#
_cell.length_a   1.000
_cell.length_b   1.000
_cell.length_c   1.000
_cell.angle_alpha   90.00
_cell.angle_beta   90.00
_cell.angle_gamma   90.00
#
_symmetry.space_group_name_H-M   'P 1'
#
loop_
_entity.id
_entity.type
_entity.pdbx_description
1 polymer ?
#
loop_
_entity_poly.entity_id
_entity_poly.type
_entity_poly.pdbx_seq_one_letter_code
_entity_poly.pdbx_strand_id
1 'polypeptide(L)'
;MSHRRTHLWISLIVGLAVWGAYFGHFLQQMRRGETGGLALWFLGALAVIVLAETVATGLIAWLFRRRARVLDEGPTLDAALKASHVALMLLIGLALTAAAGLAFASLFGWSLDLSGARGQVIAANALLAMVVSAELLRAGLTLALIPRR
;
A
#
# COMPACT_ATOMS: atom_id res chain seq x y z
N MET A 1 -4.00 -21.54 -13.63
CA MET A 1 -3.92 -20.14 -13.13
C MET A 1 -2.82 -19.41 -13.87
N SER A 2 -3.05 -18.19 -14.37
CA SER A 2 -1.99 -17.43 -15.03
C SER A 2 -0.97 -16.97 -13.96
N HIS A 3 0.32 -17.03 -14.30
CA HIS A 3 1.44 -16.70 -13.39
C HIS A 3 1.30 -15.31 -12.77
N ARG A 4 0.77 -14.36 -13.52
CA ARG A 4 0.50 -12.99 -13.06
C ARG A 4 -0.53 -12.96 -11.93
N ARG A 5 -1.56 -13.79 -12.01
CA ARG A 5 -2.59 -13.87 -10.98
C ARG A 5 -2.04 -14.41 -9.66
N THR A 6 -1.16 -15.41 -9.73
CA THR A 6 -0.48 -15.96 -8.54
C THR A 6 0.42 -14.89 -7.90
N HIS A 7 1.21 -14.17 -8.70
CA HIS A 7 2.05 -13.08 -8.20
C HIS A 7 1.21 -12.01 -7.49
N LEU A 8 0.15 -11.52 -8.13
CA LEU A 8 -0.73 -10.50 -7.54
C LEU A 8 -1.39 -10.96 -6.24
N TRP A 9 -1.77 -12.24 -6.12
CA TRP A 9 -2.27 -12.80 -4.87
C TRP A 9 -1.21 -12.82 -3.78
N ILE A 10 0.02 -13.25 -4.10
CA ILE A 10 1.12 -13.26 -3.13
C ILE A 10 1.40 -11.83 -2.67
N SER A 11 1.56 -10.89 -3.59
CA SER A 11 1.80 -9.47 -3.30
C SER A 11 0.70 -8.87 -2.42
N LEU A 12 -0.57 -9.14 -2.74
CA LEU A 12 -1.70 -8.66 -1.97
C LEU A 12 -1.73 -9.23 -0.55
N ILE A 13 -1.52 -10.55 -0.40
CA ILE A 13 -1.53 -11.21 0.92
C ILE A 13 -0.35 -10.73 1.77
N VAL A 14 0.85 -10.66 1.20
CA VAL A 14 2.04 -10.16 1.90
C VAL A 14 1.84 -8.69 2.28
N GLY A 15 1.36 -7.86 1.37
CA GLY A 15 1.08 -6.46 1.65
C GLY A 15 0.07 -6.28 2.78
N LEU A 16 -1.04 -7.00 2.74
CA LEU A 16 -2.06 -6.97 3.82
C LEU A 16 -1.50 -7.44 5.15
N ALA A 17 -0.71 -8.52 5.16
CA ALA A 17 -0.13 -9.06 6.39
C ALA A 17 0.88 -8.09 7.01
N VAL A 18 1.82 -7.58 6.22
CA VAL A 18 2.90 -6.71 6.71
C VAL A 18 2.35 -5.34 7.14
N TRP A 19 1.53 -4.70 6.30
CA TRP A 19 0.96 -3.40 6.65
C TRP A 19 -0.10 -3.52 7.74
N GLY A 20 -0.86 -4.61 7.78
CA GLY A 20 -1.80 -4.90 8.87
C GLY A 20 -1.08 -5.05 10.22
N ALA A 21 0.03 -5.77 10.25
CA ALA A 21 0.87 -5.90 11.44
C ALA A 21 1.49 -4.55 11.85
N TYR A 22 2.00 -3.79 10.89
CA TYR A 22 2.57 -2.47 11.13
C TYR A 22 1.54 -1.50 11.71
N PHE A 23 0.38 -1.32 11.07
CA PHE A 23 -0.65 -0.41 11.56
C PHE A 23 -1.29 -0.88 12.85
N GLY A 24 -1.41 -2.20 13.07
CA GLY A 24 -1.85 -2.76 14.34
C GLY A 24 -0.89 -2.38 15.48
N HIS A 25 0.41 -2.53 15.26
CA HIS A 25 1.43 -2.10 16.20
C HIS A 25 1.43 -0.58 16.42
N PHE A 26 1.33 0.20 15.34
CA PHE A 26 1.22 1.67 15.42
C PHE A 26 0.04 2.11 16.28
N LEU A 27 -1.15 1.56 16.07
CA LEU A 27 -2.34 1.89 16.87
C LEU A 27 -2.17 1.52 18.35
N GLN A 28 -1.51 0.40 18.63
CA GLN A 28 -1.23 -0.02 19.99
C GLN A 28 -0.25 0.93 20.70
N GLN A 29 0.80 1.35 20.02
CA GLN A 29 1.78 2.34 20.52
C GLN A 29 1.10 3.70 20.78
N MET A 30 0.26 4.16 19.84
CA MET A 30 -0.49 5.41 19.98
C MET A 30 -1.43 5.38 21.21
N ARG A 31 -2.09 4.25 21.48
CA ARG A 31 -2.93 4.07 22.68
C ARG A 31 -2.13 4.13 23.97
N ARG A 32 -0.87 3.66 23.95
CA ARG A 32 0.04 3.73 25.10
C ARG A 32 0.72 5.08 25.27
N GLY A 33 0.57 5.99 24.32
CA GLY A 33 1.25 7.29 24.32
C GLY A 33 2.74 7.22 23.94
N GLU A 34 3.19 6.07 23.46
CA GLU A 34 4.60 5.83 23.10
C GLU A 34 4.81 6.09 21.61
N THR A 35 5.88 6.81 21.26
CA THR A 35 6.29 7.03 19.86
C THR A 35 7.65 6.42 19.56
N GLY A 36 8.31 5.87 20.58
CA GLY A 36 9.64 5.26 20.46
C GLY A 36 9.60 3.98 19.63
N GLY A 37 10.59 3.79 18.77
CA GLY A 37 10.74 2.57 17.97
C GLY A 37 9.88 2.47 16.71
N LEU A 38 8.89 3.34 16.50
CA LEU A 38 8.04 3.31 15.30
C LEU A 38 8.83 3.44 14.00
N ALA A 39 9.91 4.22 14.00
CA ALA A 39 10.80 4.35 12.84
C ALA A 39 11.46 3.00 12.48
N LEU A 40 11.94 2.25 13.47
CA LEU A 40 12.51 0.91 13.26
C LEU A 40 11.47 -0.08 12.73
N TRP A 41 10.26 -0.05 13.28
CA TRP A 41 9.16 -0.88 12.79
C TRP A 41 8.77 -0.52 11.35
N PHE A 42 8.75 0.76 10.99
CA PHE A 42 8.51 1.21 9.62
C PHE A 42 9.59 0.70 8.67
N LEU A 43 10.88 0.87 9.03
CA LEU A 43 11.99 0.38 8.21
C LEU A 43 11.95 -1.15 8.10
N GLY A 44 11.61 -1.85 9.17
CA GLY A 44 11.43 -3.30 9.16
C GLY A 44 10.31 -3.74 8.22
N ALA A 45 9.14 -3.11 8.30
CA ALA A 45 8.02 -3.39 7.39
C ALA A 45 8.38 -3.13 5.93
N LEU A 46 9.04 -2.00 5.66
CA LEU A 46 9.52 -1.64 4.32
C LEU A 46 10.53 -2.68 3.79
N ALA A 47 11.52 -3.06 4.61
CA ALA A 47 12.50 -4.07 4.24
C ALA A 47 11.84 -5.42 3.92
N VAL A 48 10.89 -5.87 4.74
CA VAL A 48 10.16 -7.13 4.51
C VAL A 48 9.39 -7.07 3.19
N ILE A 49 8.69 -5.97 2.89
CA ILE A 49 7.95 -5.83 1.62
C ILE A 49 8.91 -5.84 0.43
N VAL A 50 9.99 -5.06 0.46
CA VAL A 50 10.96 -5.02 -0.63
C VAL A 50 11.59 -6.39 -0.86
N LEU A 51 11.96 -7.10 0.21
CA LEU A 51 12.50 -8.45 0.12
C LEU A 51 11.48 -9.43 -0.45
N ALA A 52 10.24 -9.42 0.05
CA ALA A 52 9.18 -10.30 -0.41
C ALA A 52 8.86 -10.09 -1.91
N GLU A 53 8.76 -8.85 -2.37
CA GLU A 53 8.54 -8.52 -3.78
C GLU A 53 9.73 -8.93 -4.65
N THR A 54 10.95 -8.70 -4.18
CA THR A 54 12.17 -9.07 -4.90
C THR A 54 12.28 -10.59 -5.04
N VAL A 55 12.04 -11.33 -3.94
CA VAL A 55 12.06 -12.80 -3.94
C VAL A 55 10.93 -13.35 -4.83
N ALA A 56 9.72 -12.82 -4.71
CA ALA A 56 8.59 -13.25 -5.54
C ALA A 56 8.88 -13.03 -7.03
N THR A 57 9.37 -11.83 -7.40
CA THR A 57 9.73 -11.50 -8.78
C THR A 57 10.88 -12.37 -9.30
N GLY A 58 11.94 -12.55 -8.49
CA GLY A 58 13.09 -13.39 -8.84
C GLY A 58 12.72 -14.86 -9.00
N LEU A 59 11.88 -15.40 -8.12
CA LEU A 59 11.41 -16.78 -8.17
C LEU A 59 10.56 -17.01 -9.42
N ILE A 60 9.65 -16.08 -9.73
CA ILE A 60 8.82 -16.15 -10.94
C ILE A 60 9.68 -16.06 -12.19
N ALA A 61 10.63 -15.12 -12.25
CA ALA A 61 11.57 -14.99 -13.36
C ALA A 61 12.41 -16.27 -13.55
N TRP A 62 12.84 -16.91 -12.47
CA TRP A 62 13.61 -18.16 -12.51
C TRP A 62 12.77 -19.36 -12.96
N LEU A 63 11.56 -19.53 -12.39
CA LEU A 63 10.65 -20.63 -12.74
C LEU A 63 10.16 -20.57 -14.18
N PHE A 64 10.04 -19.36 -14.72
CA PHE A 64 9.43 -19.13 -16.05
C PHE A 64 10.39 -18.58 -17.09
N ARG A 65 11.70 -18.67 -16.88
CA ARG A 65 12.77 -18.22 -17.78
C ARG A 65 12.54 -18.56 -19.27
N ARG A 66 11.88 -19.67 -19.57
CA ARG A 66 11.61 -20.11 -20.95
C ARG A 66 10.28 -19.62 -21.53
N ARG A 67 9.36 -19.09 -20.71
CA ARG A 67 8.02 -18.63 -21.14
C ARG A 67 7.81 -17.13 -21.02
N ALA A 68 8.81 -16.38 -20.59
CA ALA A 68 8.73 -14.94 -20.29
C ALA A 68 8.51 -14.03 -21.51
N ARG A 69 8.48 -14.56 -22.73
CA ARG A 69 8.27 -13.75 -23.95
C ARG A 69 6.80 -13.49 -24.31
N VAL A 70 5.86 -14.03 -23.56
CA VAL A 70 4.40 -13.85 -23.79
C VAL A 70 3.77 -13.16 -22.58
N LEU A 71 4.41 -12.11 -22.10
CA LEU A 71 3.93 -11.31 -20.98
C LEU A 71 3.29 -10.03 -21.51
N ASP A 72 2.04 -9.84 -21.14
CA ASP A 72 1.32 -8.56 -21.11
C ASP A 72 0.84 -7.97 -22.44
N GLU A 73 0.26 -8.77 -23.32
CA GLU A 73 -0.54 -8.24 -24.41
C GLU A 73 -2.05 -8.47 -24.15
N GLY A 74 -2.84 -7.42 -24.35
CA GLY A 74 -4.30 -7.51 -24.36
C GLY A 74 -5.01 -7.30 -22.99
N PRO A 75 -6.00 -8.14 -22.64
CA PRO A 75 -6.96 -7.89 -21.54
C PRO A 75 -6.33 -7.70 -20.15
N THR A 76 -5.14 -8.25 -19.92
CA THR A 76 -4.43 -8.13 -18.64
C THR A 76 -3.79 -6.78 -18.45
N LEU A 77 -3.27 -6.18 -19.53
CA LEU A 77 -2.73 -4.82 -19.51
C LEU A 77 -3.84 -3.81 -19.31
N ASP A 78 -4.97 -3.96 -19.99
CA ASP A 78 -6.14 -3.11 -19.84
C ASP A 78 -6.68 -3.14 -18.39
N ALA A 79 -6.77 -4.33 -17.79
CA ALA A 79 -7.15 -4.48 -16.39
C ALA A 79 -6.18 -3.75 -15.44
N ALA A 80 -4.87 -3.85 -15.67
CA ALA A 80 -3.86 -3.18 -14.86
C ALA A 80 -3.92 -1.66 -15.01
N LEU A 81 -4.12 -1.14 -16.23
CA LEU A 81 -4.24 0.29 -16.49
C LEU A 81 -5.49 0.87 -15.82
N LYS A 82 -6.64 0.20 -15.94
CA LYS A 82 -7.89 0.61 -15.27
C LYS A 82 -7.74 0.61 -13.75
N ALA A 83 -7.15 -0.44 -13.19
CA ALA A 83 -6.90 -0.53 -11.75
C ALA A 83 -5.95 0.57 -11.26
N SER A 84 -4.90 0.87 -12.02
CA SER A 84 -3.95 1.95 -11.70
C SER A 84 -4.62 3.32 -11.76
N HIS A 85 -5.48 3.56 -12.75
CA HIS A 85 -6.22 4.82 -12.84
C HIS A 85 -7.16 5.02 -11.63
N VAL A 86 -7.92 3.99 -11.25
CA VAL A 86 -8.81 4.05 -10.08
C VAL A 86 -8.02 4.26 -8.79
N ALA A 87 -6.90 3.57 -8.62
CA ALA A 87 -6.04 3.74 -7.45
C ALA A 87 -5.44 5.15 -7.36
N LEU A 88 -5.03 5.73 -8.50
CA LEU A 88 -4.55 7.11 -8.56
C LEU A 88 -5.66 8.11 -8.18
N MET A 89 -6.88 7.93 -8.70
CA MET A 89 -8.02 8.78 -8.34
C MET A 89 -8.34 8.68 -6.85
N LEU A 90 -8.29 7.48 -6.27
CA LEU A 90 -8.45 7.30 -4.83
C LEU A 90 -7.36 8.05 -4.05
N LEU A 91 -6.09 7.90 -4.45
CA LEU A 91 -4.97 8.57 -3.76
C LEU A 91 -5.10 10.08 -3.81
N ILE A 92 -5.46 10.65 -4.97
CA ILE A 92 -5.73 12.08 -5.13
C ILE A 92 -6.90 12.51 -4.22
N GLY A 93 -8.00 11.76 -4.23
CA GLY A 93 -9.15 12.04 -3.37
C GLY A 93 -8.81 12.03 -1.89
N LEU A 94 -8.05 11.03 -1.42
CA LEU A 94 -7.58 10.95 -0.04
C LEU A 94 -6.65 12.12 0.31
N ALA A 95 -5.72 12.49 -0.58
CA ALA A 95 -4.81 13.60 -0.37
C ALA A 95 -5.55 14.94 -0.29
N LEU A 96 -6.53 15.17 -1.17
CA LEU A 96 -7.37 16.38 -1.14
C LEU A 96 -8.22 16.45 0.12
N THR A 97 -8.80 15.32 0.55
CA THR A 97 -9.58 15.23 1.79
C THR A 97 -8.71 15.52 3.01
N ALA A 98 -7.50 14.99 3.04
CA ALA A 98 -6.54 15.27 4.12
C ALA A 98 -6.11 16.75 4.13
N ALA A 99 -5.81 17.32 2.97
CA ALA A 99 -5.45 18.72 2.84
C ALA A 99 -6.61 19.64 3.30
N ALA A 100 -7.84 19.34 2.87
CA ALA A 100 -9.03 20.07 3.32
C ALA A 100 -9.24 19.91 4.83
N GLY A 101 -9.11 18.69 5.36
CA GLY A 101 -9.20 18.41 6.79
C GLY A 101 -8.18 19.22 7.61
N LEU A 102 -6.94 19.32 7.15
CA LEU A 102 -5.92 20.13 7.81
C LEU A 102 -6.22 21.64 7.71
N ALA A 103 -6.66 22.12 6.52
CA ALA A 103 -6.96 23.52 6.29
C ALA A 103 -8.15 24.01 7.13
N PHE A 104 -9.16 23.17 7.32
CA PHE A 104 -10.39 23.52 8.02
C PHE A 104 -10.46 23.00 9.45
N ALA A 105 -9.43 22.31 9.95
CA ALA A 105 -9.39 21.72 11.29
C ALA A 105 -9.72 22.75 12.38
N SER A 106 -9.21 23.96 12.26
CA SER A 106 -9.44 25.07 13.22
C SER A 106 -10.91 25.53 13.27
N LEU A 107 -11.64 25.44 12.16
CA LEU A 107 -13.07 25.81 12.10
C LEU A 107 -13.95 24.82 12.90
N PHE A 108 -13.46 23.57 13.04
CA PHE A 108 -14.14 22.52 13.82
C PHE A 108 -13.60 22.38 15.25
N GLY A 109 -12.76 23.33 15.69
CA GLY A 109 -12.15 23.28 17.03
C GLY A 109 -11.10 22.17 17.19
N TRP A 110 -10.59 21.60 16.12
CA TRP A 110 -9.54 20.57 16.13
C TRP A 110 -8.18 21.26 16.02
N SER A 111 -7.38 21.14 17.07
CA SER A 111 -5.98 21.57 17.04
C SER A 111 -5.08 20.35 16.79
N LEU A 112 -4.62 20.17 15.56
CA LEU A 112 -3.55 19.22 15.24
C LEU A 112 -2.22 19.93 15.46
N ASP A 113 -1.58 19.66 16.59
CA ASP A 113 -0.23 20.13 16.82
C ASP A 113 0.77 19.28 16.03
N LEU A 114 1.12 19.77 14.83
CA LEU A 114 2.11 19.13 13.96
C LEU A 114 3.56 19.54 14.33
N SER A 115 3.75 20.45 15.26
CA SER A 115 5.08 20.87 15.71
C SER A 115 5.73 19.83 16.63
N GLY A 116 4.93 19.06 17.34
CA GLY A 116 5.40 17.99 18.21
C GLY A 116 5.69 16.68 17.48
N ALA A 117 6.64 15.88 17.99
CA ALA A 117 7.03 14.59 17.41
C ALA A 117 5.84 13.65 17.23
N ARG A 118 4.86 13.67 18.14
CA ARG A 118 3.64 12.85 18.05
C ARG A 118 2.79 13.23 16.85
N GLY A 119 2.57 14.52 16.61
CA GLY A 119 1.81 15.02 15.48
C GLY A 119 2.46 14.66 14.14
N GLN A 120 3.78 14.82 14.05
CA GLN A 120 4.56 14.44 12.86
C GLN A 120 4.45 12.93 12.57
N VAL A 121 4.55 12.08 13.59
CA VAL A 121 4.40 10.62 13.45
C VAL A 121 2.99 10.25 12.98
N ILE A 122 1.95 10.86 13.51
CA ILE A 122 0.57 10.64 13.09
C ILE A 122 0.39 11.05 11.63
N ALA A 123 0.86 12.25 11.25
CA ALA A 123 0.75 12.75 9.88
C ALA A 123 1.49 11.85 8.87
N ALA A 124 2.72 11.44 9.20
CA ALA A 124 3.50 10.52 8.35
C ALA A 124 2.78 9.18 8.17
N ASN A 125 2.22 8.63 9.25
CA ASN A 125 1.47 7.35 9.15
C ASN A 125 0.14 7.50 8.43
N ALA A 126 -0.53 8.65 8.50
CA ALA A 126 -1.72 8.92 7.71
C ALA A 126 -1.40 8.95 6.21
N LEU A 127 -0.32 9.64 5.80
CA LEU A 127 0.15 9.64 4.42
C LEU A 127 0.53 8.23 3.94
N LEU A 128 1.24 7.47 4.78
CA LEU A 128 1.59 6.08 4.49
C LEU A 128 0.33 5.23 4.29
N ALA A 129 -0.67 5.37 5.16
CA ALA A 129 -1.93 4.64 5.04
C ALA A 129 -2.67 4.94 3.73
N MET A 130 -2.63 6.20 3.24
CA MET A 130 -3.22 6.56 1.94
C MET A 130 -2.52 5.83 0.79
N VAL A 131 -1.18 5.82 0.78
CA VAL A 131 -0.39 5.14 -0.26
C VAL A 131 -0.64 3.64 -0.23
N VAL A 132 -0.59 3.02 0.95
CA VAL A 132 -0.83 1.58 1.14
C VAL A 132 -2.24 1.20 0.68
N SER A 133 -3.25 2.01 1.02
CA SER A 133 -4.64 1.76 0.60
C SER A 133 -4.79 1.82 -0.92
N ALA A 134 -4.15 2.79 -1.58
CA ALA A 134 -4.17 2.91 -3.04
C ALA A 134 -3.49 1.70 -3.71
N GLU A 135 -2.34 1.24 -3.18
CA GLU A 135 -1.63 0.08 -3.72
C GLU A 135 -2.40 -1.23 -3.52
N LEU A 136 -3.00 -1.44 -2.35
CA LEU A 136 -3.83 -2.62 -2.10
C LEU A 136 -5.08 -2.62 -2.98
N LEU A 137 -5.71 -1.45 -3.18
CA LEU A 137 -6.83 -1.32 -4.11
C LEU A 137 -6.40 -1.63 -5.55
N ARG A 138 -5.27 -1.11 -6.00
CA ARG A 138 -4.72 -1.38 -7.33
C ARG A 138 -4.51 -2.88 -7.55
N ALA A 139 -3.87 -3.56 -6.59
CA ALA A 139 -3.62 -4.99 -6.68
C ALA A 139 -4.93 -5.80 -6.68
N GLY A 140 -5.87 -5.46 -5.79
CA GLY A 140 -7.17 -6.11 -5.68
C GLY A 140 -8.03 -5.93 -6.94
N LEU A 141 -8.12 -4.71 -7.47
CA LEU A 141 -8.85 -4.40 -8.71
C LEU A 141 -8.23 -5.09 -9.92
N THR A 142 -6.90 -5.11 -10.02
CA THR A 142 -6.22 -5.84 -11.11
C THR A 142 -6.60 -7.31 -11.06
N LEU A 143 -6.59 -7.94 -9.87
CA LEU A 143 -7.02 -9.32 -9.69
C LEU A 143 -8.48 -9.56 -10.05
N ALA A 144 -9.37 -8.63 -9.71
CA ALA A 144 -10.80 -8.72 -9.99
C ALA A 144 -11.11 -8.57 -11.49
N LEU A 145 -10.38 -7.69 -12.18
CA LEU A 145 -10.60 -7.36 -13.59
C LEU A 145 -9.92 -8.35 -14.55
N ILE A 146 -8.96 -9.15 -14.12
CA ILE A 146 -8.34 -10.19 -14.96
C ILE A 146 -9.37 -11.28 -15.26
N PRO A 147 -9.67 -11.58 -16.54
CA PRO A 147 -10.65 -12.62 -16.92
C PRO A 147 -10.30 -13.99 -16.32
N ARG A 148 -11.32 -14.69 -15.83
CA ARG A 148 -11.21 -16.09 -15.40
C ARG A 148 -11.21 -16.97 -16.64
N ARG A 149 -10.06 -17.32 -17.19
CA ARG A 149 -9.91 -18.37 -18.18
C ARG A 149 -9.44 -19.66 -17.53
#